data_da90343b86f06cef8d8a8753f3e09def
#
_entry.id   da90343b86f06cef8d8a8753f3e09def
#
_cell.length_a   1.000
_cell.length_b   1.000
_cell.length_c   1.000
_cell.angle_alpha   90.00
_cell.angle_beta   90.00
_cell.angle_gamma   90.00
#
_symmetry.space_group_name_H-M   'P 1'
#
loop_
_entity.id
_entity.type
_entity.pdbx_description
1 polymer ?
#
loop_
_entity_poly.entity_id
_entity_poly.type
_entity_poly.pdbx_seq_one_letter_code
_entity_poly.pdbx_strand_id
1 'polypeptide(L)'
;MNIKNMSIQDLKEYAHKIREQIIDVVCTNGGHLGPNLGVVELSIALHYVYNSPDDKIIWDVGHQSYPHKIITGRGDRFNTIRLKNGLGPFTDPNESPHDQFISGHAGGALSVAAGLAIAYPEKDVIAVIGDASFGNGTTFEALNDINGKLQNLTIIINDNEMSIGENVGAVADIFNKVVNSKKYLKLRGNTREFLLKKGLKKVVVKPIEKIENSFRDLVTPSGLFKSMGYDYIGPMDGHDLENLIQILRDNNKEKTRIIHIKTQKGRGYTPALQDPESFHGIAAFDKDTGEVISRNVEIYSNVFGNKILELMKQDDKIYAFSAGMIKGTALKKSKEIYNDRVIDTGMTEGHTVTLAAALAKGGKKPYVVIYSTFLQRAYSHIIHDISIQKLPVRLIIDRAGVVADDGKTHQGIFDIAYLLTIPDIDIVAPTTKQELERIMQYSKDVNKPIAIRFPKEVPYDEEIELKSEYGKWNEVIKGENTLIIAC
;
A
#
# COMPACT_ATOMS: atom_id res chain seq x y z
N MET A 1 20.93 17.58 -16.30
CA MET A 1 21.56 16.54 -17.15
C MET A 1 20.45 15.95 -18.03
N ASN A 2 20.65 15.88 -19.36
CA ASN A 2 19.56 15.35 -20.21
C ASN A 2 19.72 13.83 -20.32
N ILE A 3 18.90 13.10 -19.57
CA ILE A 3 18.91 11.63 -19.49
C ILE A 3 18.77 10.95 -20.87
N LYS A 4 18.08 11.60 -21.83
CA LYS A 4 17.82 11.04 -23.18
C LYS A 4 19.05 10.92 -24.07
N ASN A 5 20.14 11.60 -23.71
CA ASN A 5 21.40 11.59 -24.47
C ASN A 5 22.46 10.68 -23.85
N MET A 6 22.13 9.98 -22.74
CA MET A 6 23.06 9.11 -22.04
C MET A 6 23.17 7.74 -22.74
N SER A 7 24.36 7.14 -22.71
CA SER A 7 24.54 5.74 -23.09
C SER A 7 23.94 4.81 -22.05
N ILE A 8 23.70 3.55 -22.41
CA ILE A 8 23.22 2.53 -21.44
C ILE A 8 24.18 2.41 -20.25
N GLN A 9 25.49 2.53 -20.48
CA GLN A 9 26.49 2.48 -19.41
C GLN A 9 26.37 3.68 -18.48
N ASP A 10 26.22 4.90 -19.02
CA ASP A 10 26.01 6.10 -18.21
C ASP A 10 24.71 6.03 -17.39
N LEU A 11 23.64 5.45 -17.97
CA LEU A 11 22.36 5.25 -17.27
C LEU A 11 22.50 4.28 -16.09
N LYS A 12 23.30 3.22 -16.22
CA LYS A 12 23.61 2.29 -15.13
C LYS A 12 24.39 2.99 -14.00
N GLU A 13 25.36 3.81 -14.34
CA GLU A 13 26.10 4.62 -13.36
C GLU A 13 25.20 5.65 -12.68
N TYR A 14 24.28 6.26 -13.45
CA TYR A 14 23.29 7.19 -12.90
C TYR A 14 22.32 6.49 -11.95
N ALA A 15 21.93 5.25 -12.23
CA ALA A 15 21.12 4.44 -11.32
C ALA A 15 21.82 4.22 -9.95
N HIS A 16 23.12 3.98 -9.95
CA HIS A 16 23.93 3.91 -8.73
C HIS A 16 23.89 5.21 -7.93
N LYS A 17 24.13 6.36 -8.60
CA LYS A 17 24.12 7.69 -7.95
C LYS A 17 22.75 8.02 -7.33
N ILE A 18 21.65 7.70 -8.04
CA ILE A 18 20.30 7.89 -7.51
C ILE A 18 20.10 7.05 -6.24
N ARG A 19 20.54 5.78 -6.23
CA ARG A 19 20.42 4.91 -5.05
C ARG A 19 21.19 5.45 -3.86
N GLU A 20 22.44 5.82 -4.06
CA GLU A 20 23.28 6.42 -3.01
C GLU A 20 22.61 7.67 -2.43
N GLN A 21 22.15 8.59 -3.30
CA GLN A 21 21.46 9.80 -2.86
C GLN A 21 20.20 9.50 -2.05
N ILE A 22 19.40 8.50 -2.46
CA ILE A 22 18.20 8.10 -1.71
C ILE A 22 18.58 7.53 -0.35
N ILE A 23 19.57 6.65 -0.27
CA ILE A 23 20.03 6.06 1.00
C ILE A 23 20.55 7.16 1.93
N ASP A 24 21.40 8.07 1.45
CA ASP A 24 22.01 9.14 2.23
C ASP A 24 20.97 10.11 2.82
N VAL A 25 19.93 10.40 2.06
CA VAL A 25 18.88 11.31 2.54
C VAL A 25 17.89 10.60 3.47
N VAL A 26 17.47 9.39 3.11
CA VAL A 26 16.48 8.67 3.90
C VAL A 26 17.04 8.17 5.23
N CYS A 27 18.34 7.85 5.33
CA CYS A 27 18.97 7.50 6.61
C CYS A 27 18.87 8.64 7.63
N THR A 28 18.83 9.89 7.19
CA THR A 28 18.73 11.09 8.04
C THR A 28 17.26 11.49 8.30
N ASN A 29 16.47 11.57 7.23
CA ASN A 29 15.10 12.14 7.29
C ASN A 29 14.02 11.09 7.55
N GLY A 30 14.34 9.80 7.42
CA GLY A 30 13.35 8.75 7.30
C GLY A 30 12.63 8.79 5.94
N GLY A 31 11.80 7.80 5.66
CA GLY A 31 10.99 7.74 4.43
C GLY A 31 10.84 6.35 3.84
N HIS A 32 10.34 6.28 2.61
CA HIS A 32 10.10 5.04 1.90
C HIS A 32 11.38 4.57 1.18
N LEU A 33 12.25 3.82 1.87
CA LEU A 33 13.55 3.41 1.30
C LEU A 33 13.42 2.23 0.33
N GLY A 34 12.97 1.08 0.84
CA GLY A 34 12.96 -0.16 0.07
C GLY A 34 12.19 -0.08 -1.25
N PRO A 35 10.97 0.48 -1.27
CA PRO A 35 10.19 0.64 -2.50
C PRO A 35 10.90 1.49 -3.56
N ASN A 36 11.56 2.59 -3.16
CA ASN A 36 12.25 3.48 -4.08
C ASN A 36 13.52 2.87 -4.66
N LEU A 37 14.28 2.12 -3.87
CA LEU A 37 15.47 1.41 -4.36
C LEU A 37 15.12 0.35 -5.41
N GLY A 38 13.93 -0.23 -5.33
CA GLY A 38 13.43 -1.23 -6.27
C GLY A 38 13.05 -0.69 -7.65
N VAL A 39 12.76 0.61 -7.80
CA VAL A 39 12.20 1.18 -9.04
C VAL A 39 13.13 2.19 -9.73
N VAL A 40 14.41 2.20 -9.40
CA VAL A 40 15.36 3.17 -9.97
C VAL A 40 15.51 2.95 -11.46
N GLU A 41 15.74 1.72 -11.93
CA GLU A 41 15.87 1.38 -13.35
C GLU A 41 14.58 1.66 -14.11
N LEU A 42 13.42 1.30 -13.54
CA LEU A 42 12.12 1.61 -14.12
C LEU A 42 11.95 3.13 -14.32
N SER A 43 12.25 3.92 -13.30
CA SER A 43 12.12 5.39 -13.36
C SER A 43 13.03 5.98 -14.43
N ILE A 44 14.26 5.50 -14.54
CA ILE A 44 15.20 5.89 -15.58
C ILE A 44 14.65 5.53 -16.96
N ALA A 45 14.20 4.29 -17.17
CA ALA A 45 13.66 3.84 -18.44
C ALA A 45 12.43 4.65 -18.89
N LEU A 46 11.53 4.96 -17.95
CA LEU A 46 10.36 5.80 -18.21
C LEU A 46 10.75 7.19 -18.70
N HIS A 47 11.66 7.88 -18.00
CA HIS A 47 12.10 9.23 -18.39
C HIS A 47 13.05 9.24 -19.59
N TYR A 48 13.67 8.10 -19.89
CA TYR A 48 14.46 7.94 -21.10
C TYR A 48 13.59 7.80 -22.35
N VAL A 49 12.44 7.13 -22.23
CA VAL A 49 11.52 6.87 -23.36
C VAL A 49 10.50 7.98 -23.52
N TYR A 50 9.76 8.29 -22.47
CA TYR A 50 8.63 9.24 -22.50
C TYR A 50 9.06 10.70 -22.23
N ASN A 51 8.28 11.65 -22.72
CA ASN A 51 8.54 13.08 -22.62
C ASN A 51 7.71 13.73 -21.50
N SER A 52 7.97 13.36 -20.24
CA SER A 52 7.33 14.04 -19.12
C SER A 52 7.76 15.53 -19.06
N PRO A 53 6.82 16.50 -18.81
CA PRO A 53 5.45 16.32 -18.35
C PRO A 53 4.39 16.18 -19.47
N ASP A 54 4.79 16.24 -20.75
CA ASP A 54 3.83 16.09 -21.86
C ASP A 54 3.18 14.72 -21.84
N ASP A 55 3.97 13.64 -21.81
CA ASP A 55 3.49 12.31 -21.51
C ASP A 55 3.22 12.20 -20.01
N LYS A 56 2.17 11.45 -19.64
CA LYS A 56 1.63 11.43 -18.28
C LYS A 56 2.09 10.19 -17.53
N ILE A 57 2.91 10.35 -16.49
CA ILE A 57 3.37 9.26 -15.62
C ILE A 57 2.66 9.38 -14.28
N ILE A 58 1.87 8.37 -13.93
CA ILE A 58 1.08 8.30 -12.70
C ILE A 58 1.62 7.17 -11.80
N TRP A 59 1.91 7.50 -10.56
CA TRP A 59 2.42 6.57 -9.56
C TRP A 59 1.30 6.22 -8.56
N ASP A 60 0.95 4.95 -8.46
CA ASP A 60 0.00 4.51 -7.43
C ASP A 60 0.63 4.62 -6.05
N VAL A 61 -0.15 5.12 -5.08
CA VAL A 61 0.34 5.54 -3.77
C VAL A 61 1.35 6.69 -3.85
N GLY A 62 2.29 6.67 -4.79
CA GLY A 62 3.36 7.65 -4.94
C GLY A 62 4.56 7.46 -4.02
N HIS A 63 4.57 6.44 -3.17
CA HIS A 63 5.68 6.11 -2.26
C HIS A 63 6.94 5.62 -2.99
N GLN A 64 6.85 5.33 -4.29
CA GLN A 64 7.94 4.91 -5.18
C GLN A 64 8.42 6.05 -6.09
N SER A 65 8.16 7.32 -5.75
CA SER A 65 8.42 8.47 -6.63
C SER A 65 9.74 9.19 -6.39
N TYR A 66 10.61 8.74 -5.49
CA TYR A 66 11.88 9.44 -5.20
C TYR A 66 12.81 9.49 -6.41
N PRO A 67 13.05 8.38 -7.14
CA PRO A 67 13.84 8.45 -8.39
C PRO A 67 13.21 9.40 -9.42
N HIS A 68 11.88 9.37 -9.56
CA HIS A 68 11.15 10.29 -10.43
C HIS A 68 11.38 11.76 -10.05
N LYS A 69 11.33 12.10 -8.75
CA LYS A 69 11.63 13.46 -8.28
C LYS A 69 13.06 13.89 -8.59
N ILE A 70 14.03 13.01 -8.36
CA ILE A 70 15.45 13.29 -8.64
C ILE A 70 15.67 13.55 -10.15
N ILE A 71 15.15 12.68 -11.00
CA ILE A 71 15.30 12.75 -12.47
C ILE A 71 14.60 14.01 -13.04
N THR A 72 13.50 14.44 -12.46
CA THR A 72 12.71 15.59 -12.92
C THR A 72 13.14 16.92 -12.31
N GLY A 73 14.41 17.05 -11.93
CA GLY A 73 15.04 18.33 -11.57
C GLY A 73 14.94 18.70 -10.10
N ARG A 74 14.49 17.78 -9.23
CA ARG A 74 14.41 18.01 -7.77
C ARG A 74 15.58 17.37 -7.01
N GLY A 75 16.59 16.85 -7.72
CA GLY A 75 17.75 16.18 -7.12
C GLY A 75 18.52 17.05 -6.14
N ASP A 76 18.77 18.33 -6.45
CA ASP A 76 19.52 19.28 -5.60
C ASP A 76 18.75 19.63 -4.30
N ARG A 77 17.43 19.47 -4.30
CA ARG A 77 16.57 19.71 -3.14
C ARG A 77 16.11 18.42 -2.46
N PHE A 78 16.56 17.26 -2.93
CA PHE A 78 16.06 15.99 -2.43
C PHE A 78 16.36 15.77 -0.93
N ASN A 79 17.43 16.37 -0.41
CA ASN A 79 17.76 16.39 1.01
C ASN A 79 16.69 17.05 1.90
N THR A 80 15.73 17.77 1.32
CA THR A 80 14.61 18.39 2.05
C THR A 80 13.36 17.51 2.11
N ILE A 81 13.41 16.28 1.57
CA ILE A 81 12.22 15.40 1.54
C ILE A 81 11.70 15.14 2.96
N ARG A 82 10.37 15.22 3.13
CA ARG A 82 9.66 15.07 4.41
C ARG A 82 9.97 16.14 5.46
N LEU A 83 10.78 17.13 5.15
CA LEU A 83 11.04 18.25 6.05
C LEU A 83 10.02 19.38 5.83
N LYS A 84 9.84 20.22 6.85
CA LYS A 84 8.96 21.40 6.78
C LYS A 84 9.40 22.30 5.62
N ASN A 85 8.45 22.65 4.74
CA ASN A 85 8.68 23.45 3.54
C ASN A 85 9.63 22.80 2.50
N GLY A 86 9.92 21.53 2.66
CA GLY A 86 10.71 20.73 1.73
C GLY A 86 9.84 19.95 0.73
N LEU A 87 10.46 18.96 0.08
CA LEU A 87 9.77 18.07 -0.85
C LEU A 87 8.81 17.13 -0.10
N GLY A 88 7.61 16.94 -0.65
CA GLY A 88 6.64 15.97 -0.13
C GLY A 88 7.05 14.52 -0.40
N PRO A 89 6.57 13.57 0.42
CA PRO A 89 6.90 12.15 0.26
C PRO A 89 6.23 11.47 -0.94
N PHE A 90 5.20 12.10 -1.52
CA PHE A 90 4.41 11.59 -2.63
C PHE A 90 4.41 12.58 -3.80
N THR A 91 3.79 12.21 -4.93
CA THR A 91 3.63 13.13 -6.07
C THR A 91 2.62 14.22 -5.76
N ASP A 92 2.92 15.44 -6.21
CA ASP A 92 2.08 16.63 -6.03
C ASP A 92 2.26 17.62 -7.20
N PRO A 93 1.23 17.89 -8.00
CA PRO A 93 1.27 18.87 -9.10
C PRO A 93 1.68 20.28 -8.67
N ASN A 94 1.48 20.63 -7.39
CA ASN A 94 1.93 21.93 -6.87
C ASN A 94 3.46 21.96 -6.62
N GLU A 95 4.10 20.79 -6.54
CA GLU A 95 5.55 20.67 -6.37
C GLU A 95 6.27 20.66 -7.72
N SER A 96 5.70 20.01 -8.73
CA SER A 96 6.30 19.88 -10.06
C SER A 96 5.25 19.57 -11.13
N PRO A 97 5.38 20.16 -12.36
CA PRO A 97 4.51 19.80 -13.48
C PRO A 97 4.66 18.34 -13.95
N HIS A 98 5.72 17.66 -13.56
CA HIS A 98 5.93 16.25 -13.84
C HIS A 98 5.03 15.33 -12.99
N ASP A 99 4.53 15.82 -11.88
CA ASP A 99 3.61 15.11 -11.00
C ASP A 99 2.17 15.38 -11.48
N GLN A 100 1.53 14.40 -12.10
CA GLN A 100 0.24 14.62 -12.78
C GLN A 100 -0.95 14.66 -11.81
N PHE A 101 -0.82 14.03 -10.62
CA PHE A 101 -1.89 13.92 -9.64
C PHE A 101 -1.33 13.82 -8.22
N ILE A 102 -2.07 14.32 -7.23
CA ILE A 102 -1.72 14.12 -5.82
C ILE A 102 -1.95 12.64 -5.50
N SER A 103 -0.92 11.97 -5.01
CA SER A 103 -1.01 10.59 -4.56
C SER A 103 -0.80 10.45 -3.04
N GLY A 104 -0.88 9.26 -2.51
CA GLY A 104 -0.75 8.94 -1.09
C GLY A 104 -1.57 7.71 -0.69
N HIS A 105 -2.66 7.43 -1.39
CA HIS A 105 -3.53 6.29 -1.16
C HIS A 105 -3.46 5.30 -2.32
N ALA A 106 -3.52 4.00 -2.04
CA ALA A 106 -3.47 2.94 -3.04
C ALA A 106 -4.76 2.83 -3.87
N GLY A 107 -4.64 2.31 -5.09
CA GLY A 107 -5.76 1.88 -5.93
C GLY A 107 -6.39 2.96 -6.81
N GLY A 108 -6.00 4.25 -6.67
CA GLY A 108 -6.58 5.33 -7.47
C GLY A 108 -5.89 5.61 -8.81
N ALA A 109 -4.63 5.20 -8.95
CA ALA A 109 -3.79 5.58 -10.09
C ALA A 109 -4.35 5.15 -11.44
N LEU A 110 -4.96 3.97 -11.52
CA LEU A 110 -5.48 3.45 -12.78
C LEU A 110 -6.70 4.25 -13.25
N SER A 111 -7.60 4.64 -12.35
CA SER A 111 -8.73 5.52 -12.68
C SER A 111 -8.26 6.90 -13.15
N VAL A 112 -7.24 7.46 -12.47
CA VAL A 112 -6.61 8.73 -12.88
C VAL A 112 -5.98 8.60 -14.26
N ALA A 113 -5.22 7.52 -14.51
CA ALA A 113 -4.57 7.28 -15.79
C ALA A 113 -5.59 7.11 -16.93
N ALA A 114 -6.69 6.39 -16.69
CA ALA A 114 -7.77 6.24 -17.66
C ALA A 114 -8.41 7.61 -18.02
N GLY A 115 -8.69 8.42 -17.00
CA GLY A 115 -9.22 9.78 -17.22
C GLY A 115 -8.26 10.67 -18.02
N LEU A 116 -6.96 10.62 -17.73
CA LEU A 116 -5.95 11.37 -18.48
C LEU A 116 -5.75 10.82 -19.90
N ALA A 117 -5.83 9.49 -20.10
CA ALA A 117 -5.76 8.91 -21.44
C ALA A 117 -6.93 9.32 -22.35
N ILE A 118 -8.12 9.48 -21.78
CA ILE A 118 -9.29 10.00 -22.47
C ILE A 118 -9.13 11.51 -22.77
N ALA A 119 -8.61 12.28 -21.79
CA ALA A 119 -8.45 13.73 -21.93
C ALA A 119 -7.32 14.14 -22.89
N TYR A 120 -6.31 13.29 -23.03
CA TYR A 120 -5.14 13.54 -23.89
C TYR A 120 -4.89 12.36 -24.85
N PRO A 121 -5.75 12.14 -25.85
CA PRO A 121 -5.68 10.97 -26.72
C PRO A 121 -4.38 10.87 -27.55
N GLU A 122 -3.71 12.01 -27.76
CA GLU A 122 -2.43 12.12 -28.48
C GLU A 122 -1.18 11.94 -27.62
N LYS A 123 -1.34 11.83 -26.30
CA LYS A 123 -0.23 11.67 -25.36
C LYS A 123 -0.15 10.24 -24.83
N ASP A 124 1.05 9.80 -24.53
CA ASP A 124 1.24 8.55 -23.79
C ASP A 124 0.92 8.74 -22.31
N VAL A 125 0.13 7.83 -21.78
CA VAL A 125 -0.22 7.78 -20.35
C VAL A 125 0.27 6.47 -19.75
N ILE A 126 1.03 6.57 -18.68
CA ILE A 126 1.68 5.44 -18.02
C ILE A 126 1.22 5.40 -16.55
N ALA A 127 0.59 4.31 -16.13
CA ALA A 127 0.27 4.03 -14.73
C ALA A 127 1.24 3.01 -14.15
N VAL A 128 1.99 3.37 -13.11
CA VAL A 128 2.85 2.46 -12.35
C VAL A 128 2.10 2.03 -11.10
N ILE A 129 1.79 0.74 -11.01
CA ILE A 129 0.95 0.15 -9.97
C ILE A 129 1.73 -0.97 -9.29
N GLY A 130 1.77 -0.99 -7.95
CA GLY A 130 2.32 -2.11 -7.19
C GLY A 130 1.40 -3.34 -7.25
N ASP A 131 1.98 -4.52 -7.16
CA ASP A 131 1.27 -5.80 -7.12
C ASP A 131 0.18 -5.88 -6.04
N ALA A 132 0.46 -5.34 -4.85
CA ALA A 132 -0.52 -5.26 -3.76
C ALA A 132 -1.75 -4.38 -4.08
N SER A 133 -1.59 -3.36 -4.91
CA SER A 133 -2.69 -2.46 -5.31
C SER A 133 -3.72 -3.15 -6.20
N PHE A 134 -3.38 -4.28 -6.82
CA PHE A 134 -4.34 -5.10 -7.54
C PHE A 134 -5.37 -5.80 -6.64
N GLY A 135 -5.11 -5.92 -5.33
CA GLY A 135 -6.11 -6.37 -4.36
C GLY A 135 -7.18 -5.32 -4.04
N ASN A 136 -6.98 -4.05 -4.43
CA ASN A 136 -7.91 -2.96 -4.15
C ASN A 136 -9.10 -2.96 -5.12
N GLY A 137 -10.32 -2.80 -4.60
CA GLY A 137 -11.55 -2.79 -5.38
C GLY A 137 -11.56 -1.76 -6.49
N THR A 138 -11.14 -0.51 -6.22
CA THR A 138 -11.11 0.58 -7.21
C THR A 138 -10.17 0.26 -8.39
N THR A 139 -9.07 -0.44 -8.15
CA THR A 139 -8.19 -0.89 -9.24
C THR A 139 -8.91 -1.89 -10.15
N PHE A 140 -9.66 -2.84 -9.57
CA PHE A 140 -10.45 -3.79 -10.36
C PHE A 140 -11.63 -3.14 -11.09
N GLU A 141 -12.30 -2.18 -10.48
CA GLU A 141 -13.34 -1.38 -11.15
C GLU A 141 -12.78 -0.69 -12.38
N ALA A 142 -11.62 -0.03 -12.25
CA ALA A 142 -10.94 0.62 -13.37
C ALA A 142 -10.51 -0.36 -14.47
N LEU A 143 -9.93 -1.51 -14.10
CA LEU A 143 -9.57 -2.56 -15.06
C LEU A 143 -10.80 -3.08 -15.81
N ASN A 144 -11.89 -3.30 -15.13
CA ASN A 144 -13.13 -3.77 -15.75
C ASN A 144 -13.72 -2.74 -16.74
N ASP A 145 -13.67 -1.46 -16.40
CA ASP A 145 -14.18 -0.37 -17.25
C ASP A 145 -13.30 -0.13 -18.49
N ILE A 146 -11.98 -0.05 -18.30
CA ILE A 146 -11.02 0.20 -19.38
C ILE A 146 -11.08 -0.93 -20.43
N ASN A 147 -11.11 -2.19 -19.99
CA ASN A 147 -11.28 -3.36 -20.85
C ASN A 147 -10.40 -3.30 -22.13
N GLY A 148 -9.15 -2.91 -21.99
CA GLY A 148 -8.19 -2.84 -23.10
C GLY A 148 -8.44 -1.78 -24.17
N LYS A 149 -9.41 -0.87 -24.02
CA LYS A 149 -9.86 0.07 -25.07
C LYS A 149 -8.99 1.31 -25.25
N LEU A 150 -8.20 1.70 -24.24
CA LEU A 150 -7.38 2.91 -24.27
C LEU A 150 -6.01 2.59 -24.88
N GLN A 151 -5.81 2.89 -26.13
CA GLN A 151 -4.60 2.54 -26.89
C GLN A 151 -3.35 3.33 -26.43
N ASN A 152 -3.54 4.53 -25.90
CA ASN A 152 -2.48 5.39 -25.40
C ASN A 152 -2.16 5.14 -23.90
N LEU A 153 -2.79 4.16 -23.26
CA LEU A 153 -2.54 3.78 -21.87
C LEU A 153 -1.63 2.56 -21.76
N THR A 154 -0.55 2.71 -21.01
CA THR A 154 0.32 1.62 -20.58
C THR A 154 0.25 1.46 -19.06
N ILE A 155 -0.05 0.27 -18.58
CA ILE A 155 -0.09 -0.10 -17.17
C ILE A 155 1.17 -0.89 -16.86
N ILE A 156 1.96 -0.44 -15.91
CA ILE A 156 3.16 -1.16 -15.44
C ILE A 156 2.85 -1.76 -14.09
N ILE A 157 2.87 -3.09 -14.03
CA ILE A 157 2.77 -3.84 -12.78
C ILE A 157 4.18 -4.00 -12.22
N ASN A 158 4.47 -3.30 -11.12
CA ASN A 158 5.70 -3.48 -10.37
C ASN A 158 5.49 -4.55 -9.30
N ASP A 159 5.88 -5.76 -9.63
CA ASP A 159 5.75 -6.95 -8.78
C ASP A 159 7.07 -7.16 -8.01
N ASN A 160 7.02 -6.91 -6.70
CA ASN A 160 8.10 -7.22 -5.78
C ASN A 160 7.69 -8.23 -4.70
N GLU A 161 6.54 -8.89 -4.88
CA GLU A 161 5.95 -9.92 -4.01
C GLU A 161 5.57 -9.41 -2.61
N MET A 162 5.60 -8.09 -2.40
CA MET A 162 5.38 -7.46 -1.10
C MET A 162 4.54 -6.18 -1.21
N SER A 163 3.64 -6.02 -0.25
CA SER A 163 3.05 -4.72 0.12
C SER A 163 3.94 -4.03 1.19
N ILE A 164 3.36 -3.57 2.29
CA ILE A 164 4.10 -3.24 3.51
C ILE A 164 4.68 -4.53 4.09
N GLY A 165 3.84 -5.59 4.27
CA GLY A 165 4.23 -6.96 4.56
C GLY A 165 4.07 -7.88 3.34
N GLU A 166 3.90 -9.19 3.56
CA GLU A 166 3.58 -10.15 2.50
C GLU A 166 2.22 -9.85 1.87
N ASN A 167 2.11 -10.01 0.57
CA ASN A 167 0.84 -9.85 -0.12
C ASN A 167 -0.14 -10.97 0.25
N VAL A 168 -1.41 -10.61 0.41
CA VAL A 168 -2.46 -11.55 0.80
C VAL A 168 -3.53 -11.69 -0.30
N GLY A 169 -4.18 -12.86 -0.34
CA GLY A 169 -5.33 -13.13 -1.19
C GLY A 169 -5.01 -13.75 -2.55
N ALA A 170 -6.08 -14.18 -3.24
CA ALA A 170 -5.97 -14.97 -4.47
C ALA A 170 -5.22 -14.27 -5.62
N VAL A 171 -5.29 -12.94 -5.69
CA VAL A 171 -4.56 -12.16 -6.71
C VAL A 171 -3.05 -12.25 -6.47
N ALA A 172 -2.61 -12.13 -5.22
CA ALA A 172 -1.20 -12.33 -4.84
C ALA A 172 -0.74 -13.76 -5.19
N ASP A 173 -1.57 -14.76 -4.93
CA ASP A 173 -1.27 -16.15 -5.30
C ASP A 173 -1.13 -16.34 -6.82
N ILE A 174 -1.93 -15.63 -7.62
CA ILE A 174 -1.82 -15.67 -9.09
C ILE A 174 -0.48 -15.09 -9.55
N PHE A 175 -0.04 -13.96 -8.97
CA PHE A 175 1.27 -13.39 -9.28
C PHE A 175 2.42 -14.31 -8.81
N ASN A 176 2.32 -14.90 -7.61
CA ASN A 176 3.35 -15.79 -7.04
C ASN A 176 3.47 -17.13 -7.78
N LYS A 177 2.40 -17.68 -8.35
CA LYS A 177 2.45 -18.92 -9.14
C LYS A 177 3.35 -18.82 -10.38
N VAL A 178 3.56 -17.62 -10.91
CA VAL A 178 4.49 -17.38 -12.01
C VAL A 178 5.95 -17.65 -11.60
N VAL A 179 6.32 -17.42 -10.35
CA VAL A 179 7.69 -17.63 -9.82
C VAL A 179 8.04 -19.11 -9.78
N ASN A 180 7.12 -19.98 -9.39
CA ASN A 180 7.32 -21.42 -9.34
C ASN A 180 7.42 -22.08 -10.72
N SER A 181 7.16 -21.35 -11.81
CA SER A 181 7.26 -21.84 -13.19
C SER A 181 8.70 -22.13 -13.65
N LYS A 182 9.75 -21.68 -12.93
CA LYS A 182 11.14 -22.08 -13.24
C LYS A 182 11.36 -23.60 -13.12
N LYS A 183 10.71 -24.26 -12.17
CA LYS A 183 10.69 -25.73 -12.09
C LYS A 183 9.93 -26.33 -13.28
N TYR A 184 8.84 -25.70 -13.69
CA TYR A 184 8.03 -26.12 -14.82
C TYR A 184 8.75 -25.90 -16.17
N LEU A 185 9.46 -24.77 -16.35
CA LEU A 185 10.28 -24.51 -17.52
C LEU A 185 11.43 -25.51 -17.66
N LYS A 186 12.03 -25.95 -16.56
CA LYS A 186 13.06 -26.99 -16.53
C LYS A 186 12.48 -28.37 -16.87
N LEU A 187 11.27 -28.68 -16.38
CA LEU A 187 10.54 -29.91 -16.79
C LEU A 187 10.17 -29.87 -18.28
N ARG A 188 9.73 -28.70 -18.77
CA ARG A 188 9.37 -28.51 -20.20
C ARG A 188 10.56 -28.64 -21.13
N GLY A 189 11.72 -28.10 -20.76
CA GLY A 189 12.97 -28.32 -21.53
C GLY A 189 13.27 -29.81 -21.68
N ASN A 190 13.20 -30.54 -20.59
CA ASN A 190 13.44 -31.98 -20.56
C ASN A 190 12.39 -32.77 -21.34
N THR A 191 11.10 -32.41 -21.29
CA THR A 191 10.02 -33.09 -21.99
C THR A 191 10.09 -32.81 -23.50
N ARG A 192 10.41 -31.57 -23.91
CA ARG A 192 10.60 -31.22 -25.32
C ARG A 192 11.81 -31.93 -25.95
N GLU A 193 12.94 -31.92 -25.24
CA GLU A 193 14.13 -32.68 -25.68
C GLU A 193 13.85 -34.20 -25.78
N PHE A 194 13.10 -34.75 -24.83
CA PHE A 194 12.71 -36.15 -24.82
C PHE A 194 11.77 -36.50 -25.99
N LEU A 195 10.80 -35.66 -26.30
CA LEU A 195 9.87 -35.86 -27.43
C LEU A 195 10.58 -35.70 -28.79
N LEU A 196 11.50 -34.74 -28.91
CA LEU A 196 12.31 -34.54 -30.09
C LEU A 196 13.32 -35.69 -30.31
N LYS A 197 13.93 -36.19 -29.21
CA LYS A 197 14.83 -37.37 -29.26
C LYS A 197 14.10 -38.66 -29.67
N LYS A 198 12.77 -38.77 -29.45
CA LYS A 198 11.94 -39.91 -29.91
C LYS A 198 11.43 -39.77 -31.33
N GLY A 199 11.90 -38.80 -32.13
CA GLY A 199 11.59 -38.68 -33.54
C GLY A 199 10.16 -38.25 -33.88
N LEU A 200 9.41 -37.70 -32.91
CA LEU A 200 8.08 -37.15 -33.16
C LEU A 200 8.18 -35.87 -33.99
N LYS A 201 7.56 -35.86 -35.16
CA LYS A 201 7.60 -34.73 -36.09
C LYS A 201 7.02 -33.46 -35.46
N LYS A 202 7.58 -32.28 -35.78
CA LYS A 202 7.12 -30.95 -35.37
C LYS A 202 5.60 -30.72 -35.45
N VAL A 203 4.89 -31.49 -36.28
CA VAL A 203 3.44 -31.42 -36.47
C VAL A 203 2.64 -31.93 -35.27
N VAL A 204 3.19 -32.82 -34.43
CA VAL A 204 2.51 -33.36 -33.25
C VAL A 204 2.82 -32.51 -32.00
N VAL A 205 3.95 -31.80 -31.97
CA VAL A 205 4.40 -30.97 -30.84
C VAL A 205 3.61 -29.65 -30.78
N LYS A 206 3.27 -29.02 -31.93
CA LYS A 206 2.51 -27.76 -32.00
C LYS A 206 1.10 -27.82 -31.39
N PRO A 207 0.26 -28.85 -31.58
CA PRO A 207 -1.05 -28.93 -30.91
C PRO A 207 -0.94 -29.13 -29.43
N ILE A 208 0.04 -29.90 -28.94
CA ILE A 208 0.30 -30.10 -27.50
C ILE A 208 0.77 -28.79 -26.84
N GLU A 209 1.69 -28.07 -27.48
CA GLU A 209 2.13 -26.76 -27.03
C GLU A 209 0.96 -25.75 -26.99
N LYS A 210 0.01 -25.84 -27.92
CA LYS A 210 -1.17 -24.97 -27.96
C LYS A 210 -2.17 -25.28 -26.84
N ILE A 211 -2.38 -26.56 -26.53
CA ILE A 211 -3.23 -27.02 -25.42
C ILE A 211 -2.57 -26.67 -24.06
N GLU A 212 -1.27 -26.90 -23.89
CA GLU A 212 -0.52 -26.54 -22.68
C GLU A 212 -0.51 -25.02 -22.45
N ASN A 213 -0.34 -24.22 -23.51
CA ASN A 213 -0.41 -22.77 -23.43
C ASN A 213 -1.83 -22.30 -23.06
N SER A 214 -2.89 -22.92 -23.60
CA SER A 214 -4.29 -22.61 -23.26
C SER A 214 -4.61 -22.93 -21.80
N PHE A 215 -4.12 -24.04 -21.24
CA PHE A 215 -4.27 -24.36 -19.81
C PHE A 215 -3.45 -23.43 -18.92
N ARG A 216 -2.27 -23.04 -19.35
CA ARG A 216 -1.41 -22.08 -18.63
C ARG A 216 -2.03 -20.68 -18.60
N ASP A 217 -2.61 -20.25 -19.71
CA ASP A 217 -3.27 -18.94 -19.81
C ASP A 217 -4.50 -18.83 -18.92
N LEU A 218 -5.15 -19.93 -18.54
CA LEU A 218 -6.29 -19.93 -17.61
C LEU A 218 -5.93 -19.67 -16.13
N VAL A 219 -4.67 -19.84 -15.72
CA VAL A 219 -4.26 -19.82 -14.29
C VAL A 219 -3.10 -18.83 -14.05
N THR A 220 -2.72 -18.04 -15.05
CA THR A 220 -1.62 -17.07 -14.96
C THR A 220 -2.12 -15.63 -15.10
N PRO A 221 -1.37 -14.62 -14.59
CA PRO A 221 -1.68 -13.22 -14.84
C PRO A 221 -1.91 -12.91 -16.33
N SER A 222 -1.10 -13.51 -17.21
CA SER A 222 -1.24 -13.36 -18.65
C SER A 222 -2.63 -13.77 -19.16
N GLY A 223 -3.15 -14.91 -18.70
CA GLY A 223 -4.47 -15.38 -19.09
C GLY A 223 -5.59 -14.48 -18.57
N LEU A 224 -5.50 -14.05 -17.32
CA LEU A 224 -6.45 -13.12 -16.72
C LEU A 224 -6.55 -11.83 -17.54
N PHE A 225 -5.43 -11.14 -17.74
CA PHE A 225 -5.44 -9.84 -18.41
C PHE A 225 -5.77 -9.92 -19.90
N LYS A 226 -5.31 -10.96 -20.60
CA LYS A 226 -5.69 -11.19 -22.00
C LYS A 226 -7.19 -11.48 -22.18
N SER A 227 -7.80 -12.23 -21.25
CA SER A 227 -9.24 -12.47 -21.26
C SER A 227 -10.07 -11.20 -21.00
N MET A 228 -9.48 -10.23 -20.28
CA MET A 228 -10.04 -8.89 -20.06
C MET A 228 -9.75 -7.92 -21.23
N GLY A 229 -9.15 -8.37 -22.34
CA GLY A 229 -8.91 -7.56 -23.53
C GLY A 229 -7.59 -6.81 -23.58
N TYR A 230 -6.71 -6.95 -22.57
CA TYR A 230 -5.42 -6.29 -22.52
C TYR A 230 -4.33 -6.98 -23.34
N ASP A 231 -3.37 -6.18 -23.83
CA ASP A 231 -2.10 -6.73 -24.33
C ASP A 231 -1.11 -6.87 -23.16
N TYR A 232 -0.80 -8.11 -22.79
CA TYR A 232 0.03 -8.40 -21.62
C TYR A 232 1.41 -8.91 -22.03
N ILE A 233 2.45 -8.23 -21.47
CA ILE A 233 3.86 -8.52 -21.67
C ILE A 233 4.51 -8.80 -20.31
N GLY A 234 5.24 -9.91 -20.20
CA GLY A 234 5.99 -10.25 -18.98
C GLY A 234 5.58 -11.61 -18.38
N PRO A 235 6.00 -11.90 -17.12
CA PRO A 235 6.87 -11.04 -16.29
C PRO A 235 8.32 -11.02 -16.82
N MET A 236 8.99 -9.88 -16.63
CA MET A 236 10.39 -9.67 -16.99
C MET A 236 11.19 -9.04 -15.83
N ASP A 237 12.52 -9.05 -15.95
CA ASP A 237 13.40 -8.40 -14.98
C ASP A 237 13.26 -6.87 -15.05
N GLY A 238 12.73 -6.26 -13.99
CA GLY A 238 12.57 -4.81 -13.87
C GLY A 238 13.88 -4.06 -13.58
N HIS A 239 15.00 -4.76 -13.50
CA HIS A 239 16.33 -4.19 -13.35
C HIS A 239 17.18 -4.28 -14.62
N ASP A 240 16.68 -4.95 -15.66
CA ASP A 240 17.29 -4.95 -16.99
C ASP A 240 16.90 -3.68 -17.76
N LEU A 241 17.70 -2.63 -17.57
CA LEU A 241 17.45 -1.29 -18.12
C LEU A 241 17.35 -1.29 -19.64
N GLU A 242 18.18 -2.10 -20.33
CA GLU A 242 18.20 -2.17 -21.79
C GLU A 242 16.90 -2.79 -22.32
N ASN A 243 16.49 -3.91 -21.74
CA ASN A 243 15.25 -4.58 -22.10
C ASN A 243 14.01 -3.72 -21.76
N LEU A 244 14.00 -3.04 -20.61
CA LEU A 244 12.95 -2.09 -20.23
C LEU A 244 12.80 -0.98 -21.28
N ILE A 245 13.90 -0.34 -21.69
CA ILE A 245 13.89 0.72 -22.70
C ILE A 245 13.36 0.18 -24.03
N GLN A 246 13.80 -1.01 -24.45
CA GLN A 246 13.36 -1.63 -25.71
C GLN A 246 11.84 -1.85 -25.71
N ILE A 247 11.29 -2.42 -24.64
CA ILE A 247 9.86 -2.74 -24.54
C ILE A 247 9.00 -1.48 -24.42
N LEU A 248 9.46 -0.48 -23.68
CA LEU A 248 8.76 0.81 -23.55
C LEU A 248 8.75 1.60 -24.88
N ARG A 249 9.75 1.42 -25.74
CA ARG A 249 9.80 2.02 -27.08
C ARG A 249 8.92 1.31 -28.12
N ASP A 250 8.48 0.09 -27.83
CA ASP A 250 7.58 -0.61 -28.75
C ASP A 250 6.22 0.09 -28.78
N ASN A 251 5.90 0.65 -29.94
CA ASN A 251 4.72 1.46 -30.19
C ASN A 251 3.50 0.65 -30.68
N ASN A 252 3.43 -0.65 -30.41
CA ASN A 252 2.22 -1.42 -30.73
C ASN A 252 1.05 -0.96 -29.83
N LYS A 253 0.22 -0.02 -30.35
CA LYS A 253 -0.86 0.64 -29.63
C LYS A 253 -2.25 0.15 -30.05
N GLU A 254 -2.41 -1.12 -30.40
CA GLU A 254 -3.74 -1.64 -30.77
C GLU A 254 -4.70 -1.72 -29.57
N LYS A 255 -4.16 -1.89 -28.35
CA LYS A 255 -4.91 -2.07 -27.10
C LYS A 255 -4.15 -1.43 -25.93
N THR A 256 -4.87 -1.23 -24.81
CA THR A 256 -4.22 -0.92 -23.53
C THR A 256 -3.21 -2.03 -23.19
N ARG A 257 -1.98 -1.64 -22.91
CA ARG A 257 -0.87 -2.54 -22.67
C ARG A 257 -0.61 -2.70 -21.17
N ILE A 258 -0.38 -3.94 -20.73
CA ILE A 258 0.08 -4.26 -19.37
C ILE A 258 1.51 -4.81 -19.48
N ILE A 259 2.46 -4.13 -18.86
CA ILE A 259 3.85 -4.57 -18.73
C ILE A 259 4.08 -5.02 -17.29
N HIS A 260 4.31 -6.30 -17.08
CA HIS A 260 4.58 -6.88 -15.77
C HIS A 260 6.09 -7.03 -15.57
N ILE A 261 6.63 -6.30 -14.61
CA ILE A 261 8.04 -6.35 -14.23
C ILE A 261 8.22 -6.91 -12.83
N LYS A 262 9.28 -7.67 -12.64
CA LYS A 262 9.72 -8.12 -11.32
C LYS A 262 10.88 -7.27 -10.83
N THR A 263 10.71 -6.70 -9.64
CA THR A 263 11.75 -5.87 -9.01
C THR A 263 12.11 -6.40 -7.63
N GLN A 264 13.24 -5.94 -7.11
CA GLN A 264 13.73 -6.30 -5.78
C GLN A 264 13.63 -5.09 -4.85
N LYS A 265 12.71 -5.15 -3.90
CA LYS A 265 12.56 -4.13 -2.85
C LYS A 265 13.85 -4.03 -2.02
N GLY A 266 14.37 -2.82 -1.84
CA GLY A 266 15.63 -2.61 -1.13
C GLY A 266 16.92 -2.85 -1.94
N ARG A 267 16.82 -3.01 -3.27
CA ARG A 267 17.97 -3.30 -4.15
C ARG A 267 19.12 -2.33 -3.94
N GLY A 268 20.33 -2.89 -3.76
CA GLY A 268 21.58 -2.11 -3.61
C GLY A 268 21.85 -1.66 -2.16
N TYR A 269 21.00 -2.06 -1.19
CA TYR A 269 21.24 -1.80 0.22
C TYR A 269 20.95 -3.05 1.06
N THR A 270 22.02 -3.67 1.58
CA THR A 270 21.94 -4.98 2.25
C THR A 270 20.96 -5.04 3.41
N PRO A 271 20.90 -4.07 4.35
CA PRO A 271 19.91 -4.10 5.43
C PRO A 271 18.46 -4.13 4.93
N ALA A 272 18.14 -3.36 3.87
CA ALA A 272 16.80 -3.33 3.29
C ALA A 272 16.45 -4.62 2.51
N LEU A 273 17.44 -5.35 2.01
CA LEU A 273 17.24 -6.66 1.39
C LEU A 273 16.96 -7.76 2.43
N GLN A 274 17.53 -7.63 3.63
CA GLN A 274 17.36 -8.58 4.73
C GLN A 274 16.03 -8.40 5.46
N ASP A 275 15.55 -7.16 5.61
CA ASP A 275 14.25 -6.83 6.25
C ASP A 275 13.47 -5.81 5.40
N PRO A 276 12.93 -6.22 4.23
CA PRO A 276 12.23 -5.32 3.34
C PRO A 276 10.92 -4.76 3.91
N GLU A 277 10.36 -5.40 4.93
CA GLU A 277 9.17 -4.92 5.64
C GLU A 277 9.50 -3.67 6.46
N SER A 278 10.56 -3.71 7.27
CA SER A 278 10.97 -2.56 8.10
C SER A 278 11.43 -1.38 7.27
N PHE A 279 12.07 -1.64 6.13
CA PHE A 279 12.52 -0.61 5.20
C PHE A 279 11.47 -0.16 4.18
N HIS A 280 10.21 -0.61 4.30
CA HIS A 280 9.13 -0.04 3.49
C HIS A 280 8.94 1.45 3.78
N GLY A 281 8.79 1.79 5.08
CA GLY A 281 8.75 3.16 5.59
C GLY A 281 9.48 3.20 6.92
N ILE A 282 10.70 3.76 6.92
CA ILE A 282 11.62 3.73 8.06
C ILE A 282 11.85 5.13 8.61
N ALA A 283 12.01 5.25 9.93
CA ALA A 283 12.51 6.46 10.58
C ALA A 283 14.01 6.65 10.30
N ALA A 284 14.62 7.73 10.79
CA ALA A 284 16.07 7.91 10.69
C ALA A 284 16.82 6.71 11.25
N PHE A 285 17.90 6.29 10.56
CA PHE A 285 18.64 5.08 10.90
C PHE A 285 20.13 5.26 10.63
N ASP A 286 20.97 4.44 11.25
CA ASP A 286 22.39 4.36 10.95
C ASP A 286 22.60 3.70 9.58
N LYS A 287 23.32 4.40 8.68
CA LYS A 287 23.50 3.95 7.30
C LYS A 287 24.29 2.64 7.18
N ASP A 288 25.24 2.41 8.07
CA ASP A 288 26.14 1.26 7.98
C ASP A 288 25.49 -0.01 8.55
N THR A 289 24.72 0.12 9.63
CA THR A 289 24.09 -1.02 10.32
C THR A 289 22.63 -1.24 9.90
N GLY A 290 21.93 -0.18 9.44
CA GLY A 290 20.49 -0.21 9.19
C GLY A 290 19.64 -0.07 10.47
N GLU A 291 20.25 0.11 11.64
CA GLU A 291 19.54 0.23 12.91
C GLU A 291 18.86 1.59 13.04
N VAL A 292 17.58 1.57 13.44
CA VAL A 292 16.77 2.79 13.57
C VAL A 292 17.27 3.61 14.77
N ILE A 293 17.58 4.89 14.52
CA ILE A 293 17.95 5.88 15.53
C ILE A 293 16.65 6.38 16.16
N SER A 294 16.01 5.59 17.01
CA SER A 294 14.80 6.01 17.69
C SER A 294 14.93 5.90 19.20
N ARG A 295 14.24 6.80 19.90
CA ARG A 295 13.93 6.58 21.32
C ARG A 295 12.89 5.47 21.37
N ASN A 296 13.16 4.43 22.16
CA ASN A 296 12.21 3.33 22.40
C ASN A 296 11.07 3.86 23.31
N VAL A 297 10.13 4.59 22.73
CA VAL A 297 8.99 5.17 23.45
C VAL A 297 7.73 4.40 23.10
N GLU A 298 6.94 4.06 24.11
CA GLU A 298 5.65 3.42 23.90
C GLU A 298 4.64 4.45 23.37
N ILE A 299 4.12 4.23 22.16
CA ILE A 299 3.07 5.06 21.53
C ILE A 299 1.70 4.39 21.73
N TYR A 300 0.62 5.16 21.50
CA TYR A 300 -0.76 4.65 21.61
C TYR A 300 -1.01 3.34 20.89
N SER A 301 -0.46 3.16 19.69
CA SER A 301 -0.61 1.91 18.93
C SER A 301 0.00 0.71 19.68
N ASN A 302 1.11 0.90 20.41
CA ASN A 302 1.71 -0.17 21.22
C ASN A 302 0.82 -0.52 22.44
N VAL A 303 0.26 0.49 23.12
CA VAL A 303 -0.70 0.28 24.21
C VAL A 303 -1.90 -0.51 23.72
N PHE A 304 -2.48 -0.10 22.59
CA PHE A 304 -3.56 -0.82 21.92
C PHE A 304 -3.16 -2.27 21.60
N GLY A 305 -2.00 -2.48 20.96
CA GLY A 305 -1.52 -3.80 20.54
C GLY A 305 -1.31 -4.76 21.71
N ASN A 306 -0.81 -4.26 22.84
CA ASN A 306 -0.67 -5.05 24.07
C ASN A 306 -2.04 -5.37 24.68
N LYS A 307 -2.96 -4.40 24.72
CA LYS A 307 -4.30 -4.59 25.31
C LYS A 307 -5.18 -5.52 24.47
N ILE A 308 -5.18 -5.40 23.14
CA ILE A 308 -5.97 -6.32 22.30
C ILE A 308 -5.46 -7.77 22.43
N LEU A 309 -4.17 -7.98 22.54
CA LEU A 309 -3.60 -9.31 22.81
C LEU A 309 -4.07 -9.87 24.14
N GLU A 310 -4.11 -9.05 25.19
CA GLU A 310 -4.64 -9.44 26.50
C GLU A 310 -6.14 -9.84 26.40
N LEU A 311 -6.95 -9.03 25.73
CA LEU A 311 -8.38 -9.29 25.54
C LEU A 311 -8.63 -10.57 24.73
N MET A 312 -7.85 -10.84 23.69
CA MET A 312 -7.93 -12.05 22.89
C MET A 312 -7.57 -13.33 23.66
N LYS A 313 -6.74 -13.21 24.71
CA LYS A 313 -6.47 -14.32 25.64
C LYS A 313 -7.66 -14.62 26.53
N GLN A 314 -8.44 -13.61 26.91
CA GLN A 314 -9.58 -13.72 27.80
C GLN A 314 -10.87 -14.18 27.09
N ASP A 315 -11.02 -13.87 25.81
CA ASP A 315 -12.25 -14.12 25.06
C ASP A 315 -11.94 -14.60 23.62
N ASP A 316 -12.35 -15.83 23.33
CA ASP A 316 -12.15 -16.48 22.04
C ASP A 316 -13.06 -15.93 20.92
N LYS A 317 -14.07 -15.13 21.28
CA LYS A 317 -14.95 -14.44 20.31
C LYS A 317 -14.32 -13.20 19.72
N ILE A 318 -13.19 -12.71 20.25
CA ILE A 318 -12.52 -11.50 19.76
C ILE A 318 -11.73 -11.82 18.50
N TYR A 319 -11.99 -11.05 17.45
CA TYR A 319 -11.28 -11.04 16.16
C TYR A 319 -10.74 -9.64 15.91
N ALA A 320 -9.52 -9.56 15.39
CA ALA A 320 -8.91 -8.29 14.98
C ALA A 320 -8.69 -8.29 13.46
N PHE A 321 -8.94 -7.13 12.83
CA PHE A 321 -8.81 -6.94 11.39
C PHE A 321 -7.85 -5.81 11.09
N SER A 322 -7.05 -5.96 10.03
CA SER A 322 -6.26 -4.88 9.45
C SER A 322 -6.41 -4.90 7.93
N ALA A 323 -6.31 -3.74 7.32
CA ALA A 323 -6.32 -3.56 5.87
C ALA A 323 -4.89 -3.31 5.36
N GLY A 324 -4.05 -4.37 5.36
CA GLY A 324 -2.66 -4.31 4.87
C GLY A 324 -1.67 -3.66 5.84
N MET A 325 -2.03 -3.48 7.12
CA MET A 325 -1.26 -2.66 8.07
C MET A 325 -0.94 -3.38 9.41
N ILE A 326 -0.77 -4.69 9.41
CA ILE A 326 -0.58 -5.52 10.63
C ILE A 326 0.52 -4.96 11.56
N LYS A 327 1.70 -4.63 11.00
CA LYS A 327 2.81 -4.05 11.79
C LYS A 327 2.51 -2.64 12.26
N GLY A 328 1.99 -1.81 11.35
CA GLY A 328 1.69 -0.40 11.62
C GLY A 328 0.57 -0.19 12.65
N THR A 329 -0.34 -1.16 12.79
CA THR A 329 -1.44 -1.15 13.78
C THR A 329 -1.11 -1.97 15.03
N ALA A 330 0.16 -2.35 15.23
CA ALA A 330 0.66 -3.15 16.36
C ALA A 330 -0.03 -4.52 16.56
N LEU A 331 -0.63 -5.09 15.50
CA LEU A 331 -1.27 -6.41 15.55
C LEU A 331 -0.33 -7.59 15.33
N LYS A 332 0.97 -7.36 15.06
CA LYS A 332 1.93 -8.42 14.70
C LYS A 332 2.01 -9.51 15.77
N LYS A 333 2.18 -9.15 17.04
CA LYS A 333 2.24 -10.13 18.16
C LYS A 333 0.95 -10.94 18.28
N SER A 334 -0.21 -10.29 18.10
CA SER A 334 -1.51 -10.98 18.13
C SER A 334 -1.66 -11.92 16.93
N LYS A 335 -1.16 -11.54 15.74
CA LYS A 335 -1.15 -12.37 14.54
C LYS A 335 -0.29 -13.63 14.70
N GLU A 336 0.89 -13.50 15.31
CA GLU A 336 1.81 -14.62 15.56
C GLU A 336 1.19 -15.66 16.50
N ILE A 337 0.38 -15.24 17.48
CA ILE A 337 -0.24 -16.13 18.47
C ILE A 337 -1.62 -16.64 18.03
N TYR A 338 -2.43 -15.79 17.38
CA TYR A 338 -3.83 -16.05 17.00
C TYR A 338 -4.05 -15.81 15.50
N ASN A 339 -3.28 -16.53 14.67
CA ASN A 339 -3.28 -16.34 13.22
C ASN A 339 -4.68 -16.45 12.57
N ASP A 340 -5.52 -17.33 13.09
CA ASP A 340 -6.91 -17.56 12.64
C ASP A 340 -7.91 -16.49 13.09
N ARG A 341 -7.55 -15.69 14.09
CA ARG A 341 -8.39 -14.61 14.63
C ARG A 341 -7.88 -13.20 14.35
N VAL A 342 -6.68 -13.06 13.79
CA VAL A 342 -6.15 -11.78 13.29
C VAL A 342 -6.09 -11.85 11.77
N ILE A 343 -7.02 -11.15 11.11
CA ILE A 343 -7.26 -11.24 9.68
C ILE A 343 -6.70 -9.98 9.00
N ASP A 344 -5.77 -10.19 8.08
CA ASP A 344 -5.34 -9.15 7.14
C ASP A 344 -6.07 -9.33 5.81
N THR A 345 -6.77 -8.31 5.38
CA THR A 345 -7.55 -8.33 4.13
C THR A 345 -6.80 -7.67 2.97
N GLY A 346 -5.57 -7.20 3.19
CA GLY A 346 -4.87 -6.32 2.24
C GLY A 346 -5.50 -4.91 2.19
N MET A 347 -5.19 -4.12 1.18
CA MET A 347 -5.68 -2.74 1.05
C MET A 347 -7.14 -2.68 0.59
N THR A 348 -8.07 -3.18 1.43
CA THR A 348 -9.49 -3.35 1.11
C THR A 348 -10.39 -2.92 2.27
N GLU A 349 -10.33 -1.67 2.66
CA GLU A 349 -10.99 -1.11 3.85
C GLU A 349 -12.49 -1.36 3.87
N GLY A 350 -13.19 -1.18 2.74
CA GLY A 350 -14.63 -1.46 2.63
C GLY A 350 -14.97 -2.92 2.91
N HIS A 351 -14.25 -3.85 2.27
CA HIS A 351 -14.41 -5.29 2.52
C HIS A 351 -14.14 -5.64 3.99
N THR A 352 -13.08 -5.07 4.59
CA THR A 352 -12.73 -5.28 5.99
C THR A 352 -13.88 -4.94 6.92
N VAL A 353 -14.50 -3.78 6.72
CA VAL A 353 -15.62 -3.29 7.52
C VAL A 353 -16.86 -4.19 7.37
N THR A 354 -17.24 -4.54 6.14
CA THR A 354 -18.38 -5.41 5.86
C THR A 354 -18.17 -6.83 6.43
N LEU A 355 -16.97 -7.39 6.28
CA LEU A 355 -16.62 -8.70 6.83
C LEU A 355 -16.71 -8.70 8.36
N ALA A 356 -16.19 -7.67 9.01
CA ALA A 356 -16.29 -7.50 10.45
C ALA A 356 -17.75 -7.37 10.92
N ALA A 357 -18.59 -6.63 10.19
CA ALA A 357 -20.02 -6.52 10.48
C ALA A 357 -20.70 -7.89 10.41
N ALA A 358 -20.39 -8.70 9.41
CA ALA A 358 -20.93 -10.06 9.29
C ALA A 358 -20.49 -10.97 10.46
N LEU A 359 -19.23 -10.85 10.91
CA LEU A 359 -18.77 -11.59 12.10
C LEU A 359 -19.50 -11.14 13.38
N ALA A 360 -19.76 -9.83 13.54
CA ALA A 360 -20.55 -9.32 14.65
C ALA A 360 -21.99 -9.89 14.62
N LYS A 361 -22.60 -9.97 13.44
CA LYS A 361 -23.89 -10.61 13.24
C LYS A 361 -23.87 -12.09 13.65
N GLY A 362 -22.76 -12.77 13.43
CA GLY A 362 -22.50 -14.15 13.85
C GLY A 362 -22.12 -14.31 15.33
N GLY A 363 -22.22 -13.27 16.15
CA GLY A 363 -21.96 -13.31 17.61
C GLY A 363 -20.46 -13.24 17.97
N LYS A 364 -19.60 -12.86 17.04
CA LYS A 364 -18.18 -12.56 17.31
C LYS A 364 -18.01 -11.09 17.72
N LYS A 365 -16.84 -10.76 18.26
CA LYS A 365 -16.47 -9.42 18.73
C LYS A 365 -15.34 -8.85 17.86
N PRO A 366 -15.65 -8.28 16.68
CA PRO A 366 -14.63 -7.77 15.77
C PRO A 366 -14.08 -6.41 16.20
N TYR A 367 -12.77 -6.26 16.11
CA TYR A 367 -12.01 -5.03 16.23
C TYR A 367 -11.38 -4.71 14.87
N VAL A 368 -11.83 -3.67 14.21
CA VAL A 368 -11.34 -3.21 12.89
C VAL A 368 -10.34 -2.10 13.11
N VAL A 369 -9.08 -2.35 12.80
CA VAL A 369 -7.96 -1.45 13.10
C VAL A 369 -7.46 -0.83 11.80
N ILE A 370 -7.80 0.43 11.56
CA ILE A 370 -7.51 1.16 10.31
C ILE A 370 -7.06 2.58 10.66
N TYR A 371 -6.11 3.13 9.88
CA TYR A 371 -5.72 4.53 10.03
C TYR A 371 -6.87 5.47 9.68
N SER A 372 -6.99 6.57 10.42
CA SER A 372 -8.06 7.55 10.23
C SER A 372 -8.22 7.99 8.78
N THR A 373 -7.12 8.31 8.09
CA THR A 373 -7.15 8.72 6.68
C THR A 373 -7.65 7.63 5.73
N PHE A 374 -7.38 6.34 6.01
CA PHE A 374 -7.82 5.23 5.15
C PHE A 374 -9.25 4.81 5.43
N LEU A 375 -9.75 4.99 6.65
CA LEU A 375 -11.11 4.63 7.04
C LEU A 375 -12.18 5.41 6.24
N GLN A 376 -11.84 6.58 5.69
CA GLN A 376 -12.72 7.35 4.79
C GLN A 376 -13.29 6.52 3.65
N ARG A 377 -12.52 5.55 3.12
CA ARG A 377 -12.96 4.64 2.04
C ARG A 377 -14.09 3.71 2.44
N ALA A 378 -14.23 3.47 3.75
CA ALA A 378 -15.25 2.58 4.28
C ALA A 378 -16.47 3.34 4.84
N TYR A 379 -16.58 4.66 4.63
CA TYR A 379 -17.67 5.47 5.18
C TYR A 379 -19.05 4.91 4.85
N SER A 380 -19.33 4.60 3.58
CA SER A 380 -20.59 3.99 3.15
C SER A 380 -20.85 2.62 3.82
N HIS A 381 -19.79 1.80 3.98
CA HIS A 381 -19.87 0.49 4.62
C HIS A 381 -20.16 0.61 6.12
N ILE A 382 -19.61 1.63 6.81
CA ILE A 382 -19.94 1.89 8.22
C ILE A 382 -21.41 2.25 8.37
N ILE A 383 -21.96 3.08 7.49
CA ILE A 383 -23.38 3.43 7.52
C ILE A 383 -24.25 2.19 7.27
N HIS A 384 -24.04 1.53 6.14
CA HIS A 384 -24.93 0.48 5.64
C HIS A 384 -24.78 -0.83 6.42
N ASP A 385 -23.54 -1.25 6.67
CA ASP A 385 -23.29 -2.61 7.18
C ASP A 385 -23.19 -2.64 8.72
N ILE A 386 -22.82 -1.52 9.36
CA ILE A 386 -22.69 -1.45 10.83
C ILE A 386 -23.84 -0.69 11.47
N SER A 387 -24.01 0.60 11.14
CA SER A 387 -24.90 1.51 11.87
C SER A 387 -26.37 1.15 11.66
N ILE A 388 -26.87 1.07 10.42
CA ILE A 388 -28.26 0.72 10.10
C ILE A 388 -28.65 -0.62 10.73
N GLN A 389 -27.71 -1.55 10.82
CA GLN A 389 -27.94 -2.88 11.40
C GLN A 389 -27.63 -2.94 12.90
N LYS A 390 -27.13 -1.86 13.50
CA LYS A 390 -26.77 -1.73 14.94
C LYS A 390 -25.82 -2.84 15.40
N LEU A 391 -24.85 -3.21 14.55
CA LEU A 391 -23.93 -4.31 14.84
C LEU A 391 -22.77 -3.84 15.73
N PRO A 392 -22.41 -4.60 16.78
CA PRO A 392 -21.40 -4.20 17.76
C PRO A 392 -19.98 -4.40 17.21
N VAL A 393 -19.59 -3.60 16.24
CA VAL A 393 -18.24 -3.53 15.69
C VAL A 393 -17.43 -2.47 16.44
N ARG A 394 -16.17 -2.77 16.76
CA ARG A 394 -15.22 -1.84 17.37
C ARG A 394 -14.32 -1.31 16.26
N LEU A 395 -14.48 -0.03 15.91
CA LEU A 395 -13.62 0.67 14.97
C LEU A 395 -12.47 1.29 15.77
N ILE A 396 -11.27 0.78 15.55
CA ILE A 396 -10.05 1.30 16.17
C ILE A 396 -9.35 2.17 15.13
N ILE A 397 -9.36 3.47 15.40
CA ILE A 397 -8.92 4.51 14.46
C ILE A 397 -7.56 5.01 14.91
N ASP A 398 -6.53 4.45 14.31
CA ASP A 398 -5.13 4.82 14.55
C ASP A 398 -4.72 6.04 13.71
N ARG A 399 -3.73 6.80 14.10
CA ARG A 399 -3.26 8.03 13.45
C ARG A 399 -4.38 9.08 13.31
N ALA A 400 -5.23 9.21 14.32
CA ALA A 400 -6.24 10.25 14.35
C ALA A 400 -5.61 11.62 14.68
N GLY A 401 -6.16 12.69 14.10
CA GLY A 401 -5.63 14.05 14.27
C GLY A 401 -4.54 14.40 13.25
N VAL A 402 -3.62 15.28 13.64
CA VAL A 402 -2.52 15.74 12.80
C VAL A 402 -1.43 14.68 12.71
N VAL A 403 -1.03 14.34 11.49
CA VAL A 403 0.06 13.39 11.22
C VAL A 403 1.17 14.12 10.49
N ALA A 404 2.32 14.30 11.12
CA ALA A 404 3.41 15.13 10.60
C ALA A 404 4.15 14.48 9.41
N ASP A 405 4.39 13.16 9.47
CA ASP A 405 5.42 12.49 8.67
C ASP A 405 5.05 12.31 7.18
N ASP A 406 3.78 12.04 6.86
CA ASP A 406 3.34 11.62 5.53
C ASP A 406 2.56 12.72 4.76
N GLY A 407 2.60 13.96 5.26
CA GLY A 407 2.08 15.14 4.58
C GLY A 407 0.54 15.18 4.49
N LYS A 408 0.05 15.98 3.55
CA LYS A 408 -1.37 16.38 3.46
C LYS A 408 -2.35 15.24 3.17
N THR A 409 -1.92 14.12 2.64
CA THR A 409 -2.79 12.99 2.28
C THR A 409 -3.01 11.99 3.41
N HIS A 410 -2.25 12.11 4.51
CA HIS A 410 -2.31 11.17 5.64
C HIS A 410 -2.87 11.80 6.93
N GLN A 411 -3.47 13.00 6.84
CA GLN A 411 -4.05 13.65 8.01
C GLN A 411 -5.31 12.93 8.50
N GLY A 412 -5.38 12.64 9.80
CA GLY A 412 -6.51 11.97 10.44
C GLY A 412 -7.52 12.97 11.04
N ILE A 413 -7.91 14.00 10.28
CA ILE A 413 -8.72 15.11 10.80
C ILE A 413 -10.20 15.05 10.44
N PHE A 414 -10.61 14.10 9.58
CA PHE A 414 -11.98 14.03 9.07
C PHE A 414 -12.85 13.00 9.79
N ASP A 415 -12.27 12.08 10.55
CA ASP A 415 -12.96 10.93 11.16
C ASP A 415 -14.10 11.37 12.10
N ILE A 416 -13.87 12.33 12.99
CA ILE A 416 -14.94 12.85 13.86
C ILE A 416 -16.08 13.42 13.02
N ALA A 417 -15.76 14.25 12.02
CA ALA A 417 -16.76 14.95 11.23
C ALA A 417 -17.70 13.97 10.50
N TYR A 418 -17.16 12.96 9.81
CA TYR A 418 -18.01 12.03 9.09
C TYR A 418 -18.65 10.98 10.02
N LEU A 419 -18.02 10.57 11.12
CA LEU A 419 -18.62 9.64 12.06
C LEU A 419 -19.78 10.27 12.83
N LEU A 420 -19.74 11.56 13.13
CA LEU A 420 -20.86 12.29 13.77
C LEU A 420 -22.11 12.34 12.88
N THR A 421 -22.00 12.13 11.58
CA THR A 421 -23.18 12.03 10.69
C THR A 421 -23.84 10.65 10.73
N ILE A 422 -23.20 9.66 11.37
CA ILE A 422 -23.67 8.27 11.42
C ILE A 422 -24.43 8.05 12.73
N PRO A 423 -25.71 7.62 12.69
CA PRO A 423 -26.47 7.34 13.88
C PRO A 423 -25.92 6.15 14.69
N ASP A 424 -26.20 6.17 15.98
CA ASP A 424 -25.97 5.04 16.90
C ASP A 424 -24.51 4.56 17.03
N ILE A 425 -23.52 5.39 16.69
CA ILE A 425 -22.11 5.11 16.91
C ILE A 425 -21.52 5.99 18.01
N ASP A 426 -20.87 5.38 18.99
CA ASP A 426 -20.14 6.14 19.99
C ASP A 426 -18.73 6.45 19.49
N ILE A 427 -18.26 7.70 19.73
CA ILE A 427 -16.91 8.12 19.37
C ILE A 427 -16.17 8.44 20.65
N VAL A 428 -15.02 7.79 20.87
CA VAL A 428 -14.19 7.93 22.06
C VAL A 428 -12.76 8.31 21.68
N ALA A 429 -12.21 9.30 22.37
CA ALA A 429 -10.84 9.77 22.17
C ALA A 429 -10.08 9.73 23.52
N PRO A 430 -9.46 8.60 23.89
CA PRO A 430 -8.71 8.48 25.13
C PRO A 430 -7.46 9.38 25.10
N THR A 431 -7.18 10.05 26.21
CA THR A 431 -6.06 10.96 26.37
C THR A 431 -4.86 10.30 27.05
N THR A 432 -5.10 9.38 27.98
CA THR A 432 -4.04 8.67 28.70
C THR A 432 -3.96 7.19 28.33
N LYS A 433 -2.83 6.57 28.65
CA LYS A 433 -2.64 5.12 28.52
C LYS A 433 -3.72 4.35 29.27
N GLN A 434 -3.98 4.71 30.51
CA GLN A 434 -4.95 4.05 31.38
C GLN A 434 -6.37 4.21 30.85
N GLU A 435 -6.69 5.38 30.26
CA GLU A 435 -8.00 5.61 29.64
C GLU A 435 -8.19 4.74 28.41
N LEU A 436 -7.17 4.61 27.54
CA LEU A 436 -7.23 3.70 26.41
C LEU A 436 -7.43 2.24 26.87
N GLU A 437 -6.69 1.78 27.86
CA GLU A 437 -6.82 0.43 28.40
C GLU A 437 -8.23 0.17 28.99
N ARG A 438 -8.78 1.14 29.73
CA ARG A 438 -10.14 1.07 30.30
C ARG A 438 -11.21 1.02 29.22
N ILE A 439 -11.14 1.90 28.22
CA ILE A 439 -12.14 1.91 27.13
C ILE A 439 -12.06 0.65 26.27
N MET A 440 -10.87 0.12 26.05
CA MET A 440 -10.70 -1.18 25.38
C MET A 440 -11.33 -2.31 26.19
N GLN A 441 -11.14 -2.35 27.50
CA GLN A 441 -11.76 -3.33 28.39
C GLN A 441 -13.29 -3.21 28.37
N TYR A 442 -13.82 -1.97 28.44
CA TYR A 442 -15.25 -1.69 28.38
C TYR A 442 -15.84 -2.10 27.02
N SER A 443 -15.15 -1.76 25.92
CA SER A 443 -15.63 -2.01 24.55
C SER A 443 -15.89 -3.48 24.26
N LYS A 444 -15.23 -4.40 24.99
CA LYS A 444 -15.40 -5.85 24.83
C LYS A 444 -16.86 -6.30 24.97
N ASP A 445 -17.59 -5.67 25.88
CA ASP A 445 -18.96 -6.06 26.25
C ASP A 445 -20.04 -5.08 25.74
N VAL A 446 -19.65 -4.03 25.01
CA VAL A 446 -20.58 -3.08 24.40
C VAL A 446 -21.36 -3.74 23.26
N ASN A 447 -22.70 -3.61 23.30
CA ASN A 447 -23.59 -4.19 22.30
C ASN A 447 -24.11 -3.14 21.28
N LYS A 448 -23.24 -2.22 20.86
CA LYS A 448 -23.47 -1.21 19.81
C LYS A 448 -22.16 -0.86 19.14
N PRO A 449 -22.17 -0.20 17.96
CA PRO A 449 -20.94 0.27 17.33
C PRO A 449 -20.20 1.28 18.21
N ILE A 450 -18.89 1.17 18.28
CA ILE A 450 -18.01 2.10 18.98
C ILE A 450 -16.75 2.38 18.15
N ALA A 451 -16.38 3.65 18.04
CA ALA A 451 -15.14 4.12 17.42
C ALA A 451 -14.20 4.65 18.50
N ILE A 452 -13.04 4.05 18.63
CA ILE A 452 -11.97 4.43 19.56
C ILE A 452 -10.84 5.02 18.74
N ARG A 453 -10.55 6.30 18.88
CA ARG A 453 -9.57 7.01 18.07
C ARG A 453 -8.41 7.53 18.91
N PHE A 454 -7.20 7.40 18.41
CA PHE A 454 -5.98 7.89 19.07
C PHE A 454 -4.90 8.32 18.05
N PRO A 455 -4.02 9.28 18.45
CA PRO A 455 -2.96 9.77 17.57
C PRO A 455 -1.75 8.83 17.49
N LYS A 456 -0.84 9.11 16.57
CA LYS A 456 0.49 8.48 16.49
C LYS A 456 1.47 9.20 17.43
N GLU A 457 1.20 9.16 18.73
CA GLU A 457 1.99 9.88 19.74
C GLU A 457 2.22 9.03 20.99
N VAL A 458 3.05 9.52 21.88
CA VAL A 458 3.23 8.97 23.22
C VAL A 458 2.02 9.40 24.07
N PRO A 459 1.31 8.45 24.70
CA PRO A 459 0.20 8.81 25.58
C PRO A 459 0.69 9.60 26.79
N TYR A 460 -0.16 10.48 27.29
CA TYR A 460 0.11 11.12 28.57
C TYR A 460 0.16 10.07 29.68
N ASP A 461 1.17 10.19 30.54
CA ASP A 461 1.45 9.22 31.62
C ASP A 461 1.01 9.75 33.00
N GLU A 462 0.43 10.95 33.06
CA GLU A 462 -0.13 11.50 34.31
C GLU A 462 -1.40 10.72 34.67
N GLU A 463 -1.45 10.20 35.90
CA GLU A 463 -2.66 9.64 36.48
C GLU A 463 -3.68 10.79 36.70
N ILE A 464 -4.48 11.05 35.68
CA ILE A 464 -5.70 11.86 35.87
C ILE A 464 -6.70 10.91 36.55
N GLU A 465 -7.02 11.20 37.82
CA GLU A 465 -8.03 10.46 38.56
C GLU A 465 -9.41 10.68 37.90
N LEU A 466 -9.71 9.79 36.89
CA LEU A 466 -11.00 9.83 36.23
C LEU A 466 -12.08 9.28 37.19
N LYS A 467 -12.89 10.15 37.72
CA LYS A 467 -13.97 9.81 38.66
C LYS A 467 -15.28 9.45 37.97
N SER A 468 -15.39 9.73 36.67
CA SER A 468 -16.64 9.54 35.95
C SER A 468 -16.77 8.14 35.32
N GLU A 469 -17.99 7.70 35.19
CA GLU A 469 -18.41 6.55 34.41
C GLU A 469 -18.45 6.91 32.92
N TYR A 470 -18.47 5.89 32.06
CA TYR A 470 -18.59 6.06 30.61
C TYR A 470 -19.81 6.92 30.25
N GLY A 471 -19.60 7.92 29.38
CA GLY A 471 -20.64 8.85 28.94
C GLY A 471 -20.95 9.99 29.91
N LYS A 472 -20.13 10.17 30.95
CA LYS A 472 -20.25 11.30 31.89
C LYS A 472 -19.04 12.22 31.85
N TRP A 473 -19.26 13.48 32.18
CA TRP A 473 -18.20 14.48 32.26
C TRP A 473 -17.33 14.29 33.51
N ASN A 474 -16.05 14.49 33.37
CA ASN A 474 -15.09 14.63 34.47
C ASN A 474 -14.88 16.11 34.77
N GLU A 475 -14.98 16.51 36.01
CA GLU A 475 -14.50 17.80 36.48
C GLU A 475 -13.00 17.66 36.77
N VAL A 476 -12.16 18.17 35.86
CA VAL A 476 -10.69 18.12 35.98
C VAL A 476 -10.15 19.21 36.87
N ILE A 477 -10.71 20.43 36.76
CA ILE A 477 -10.36 21.59 37.56
C ILE A 477 -11.65 22.25 38.01
N LYS A 478 -11.82 22.43 39.32
CA LYS A 478 -12.95 23.11 39.88
C LYS A 478 -12.83 24.63 39.69
N GLY A 479 -13.85 25.23 39.10
CA GLY A 479 -13.94 26.67 38.85
C GLY A 479 -15.17 27.30 39.49
N GLU A 480 -15.22 28.64 39.55
CA GLU A 480 -16.37 29.35 40.13
C GLU A 480 -17.18 30.11 39.08
N ASN A 481 -16.56 30.73 38.08
CA ASN A 481 -17.21 31.68 37.17
C ASN A 481 -17.11 31.30 35.70
N THR A 482 -16.28 30.33 35.32
CA THR A 482 -16.06 29.95 33.93
C THR A 482 -16.07 28.43 33.79
N LEU A 483 -16.89 27.91 32.85
CA LEU A 483 -16.89 26.51 32.47
C LEU A 483 -16.12 26.33 31.15
N ILE A 484 -15.05 25.55 31.18
CA ILE A 484 -14.32 25.13 29.97
C ILE A 484 -14.67 23.69 29.74
N ILE A 485 -15.24 23.37 28.56
CA ILE A 485 -15.54 22.01 28.11
C ILE A 485 -14.50 21.65 27.06
N ALA A 486 -13.77 20.57 27.29
CA ALA A 486 -12.76 20.06 26.38
C ALA A 486 -12.94 18.55 26.19
N CYS A 487 -12.56 18.05 25.03
CA CYS A 487 -12.52 16.63 24.67
C CYS A 487 -11.27 16.32 23.86
#